data_b271376e9feb44c27c9451468898e548
#
_entry.id   b271376e9feb44c27c9451468898e548
#
_cell.length_a   1.000
_cell.length_b   1.000
_cell.length_c   1.000
_cell.angle_alpha   90.00
_cell.angle_beta   90.00
_cell.angle_gamma   90.00
#
_symmetry.space_group_name_H-M   'P 1'
#
loop_
_entity.id
_entity.type
_entity.pdbx_description
1 polymer ?
#
loop_
_entity_poly.entity_id
_entity_poly.type
_entity_poly.pdbx_seq_one_letter_code
_entity_poly.pdbx_strand_id
1 'polypeptide(L)'
;MLLKALCLCFFFTDLLSLDLQKGRSMSLAMQIISVQQNKQILYITLEDNSASKDFIAQLPLELEFSDYANKEKIAHLPKALSVKNTPGYEPQIGDFFYFSPWGNVGIFYDKQPPFEGLVYLGKIVDSGKSDGVEILKNIKGDFRVKITK
;
A
#
# COMPACT_ATOMS: atom_id res chain seq x y z
N MET A 1 24.16 -66.98 21.04
CA MET A 1 22.78 -66.87 20.64
C MET A 1 22.27 -65.50 20.96
N LEU A 2 22.14 -64.72 19.97
CA LEU A 2 21.07 -63.78 19.66
C LEU A 2 20.92 -62.56 20.59
N LEU A 3 20.67 -61.36 20.18
CA LEU A 3 19.96 -60.90 19.01
C LEU A 3 20.26 -59.42 18.77
N LYS A 4 20.41 -59.09 17.58
CA LYS A 4 20.44 -57.72 17.07
C LYS A 4 19.07 -57.07 17.29
N ALA A 5 19.05 -55.83 17.80
CA ALA A 5 18.02 -54.88 17.47
C ALA A 5 18.67 -53.51 17.35
N LEU A 6 18.87 -53.19 16.14
CA LEU A 6 19.55 -51.97 15.67
C LEU A 6 18.50 -50.91 15.40
N CYS A 7 18.75 -49.76 15.99
CA CYS A 7 18.77 -48.47 15.31
C CYS A 7 17.76 -48.27 14.18
N LEU A 8 16.69 -47.54 14.45
CA LEU A 8 15.94 -46.79 13.46
C LEU A 8 15.29 -45.58 14.11
N CYS A 9 16.08 -44.60 14.46
CA CYS A 9 15.60 -43.30 14.91
C CYS A 9 16.56 -42.20 14.50
N PHE A 10 16.75 -41.99 13.22
CA PHE A 10 17.40 -40.79 12.72
C PHE A 10 16.96 -40.54 11.30
N PHE A 11 15.78 -40.02 11.07
CA PHE A 11 15.41 -39.31 9.83
C PHE A 11 14.04 -38.66 9.98
N PHE A 12 13.82 -37.81 10.99
CA PHE A 12 12.55 -37.07 11.09
C PHE A 12 12.69 -35.64 11.60
N THR A 13 13.85 -35.03 11.45
CA THR A 13 14.04 -33.63 11.96
C THR A 13 14.27 -32.57 10.91
N ASP A 14 14.40 -32.92 9.63
CA ASP A 14 14.72 -31.92 8.61
C ASP A 14 13.54 -31.39 7.78
N LEU A 15 12.34 -31.94 7.96
CA LEU A 15 11.19 -31.48 7.19
C LEU A 15 10.39 -30.34 7.85
N LEU A 16 10.58 -30.13 9.16
CA LEU A 16 9.85 -29.09 9.89
C LEU A 16 10.50 -27.70 9.82
N SER A 17 11.79 -27.64 9.51
CA SER A 17 12.53 -26.37 9.43
C SER A 17 12.33 -25.61 8.11
N LEU A 18 12.00 -26.31 7.03
CA LEU A 18 11.74 -25.69 5.73
C LEU A 18 10.39 -24.98 5.63
N ASP A 19 9.38 -25.47 6.35
CA ASP A 19 8.04 -24.85 6.31
C ASP A 19 7.97 -23.55 7.13
N LEU A 20 8.76 -23.44 8.20
CA LEU A 20 8.84 -22.20 8.98
C LEU A 20 9.51 -21.05 8.23
N GLN A 21 10.46 -21.37 7.35
CA GLN A 21 11.19 -20.38 6.55
C GLN A 21 10.31 -19.83 5.40
N LYS A 22 9.45 -20.69 4.84
CA LYS A 22 8.54 -20.31 3.75
C LYS A 22 7.38 -19.43 4.24
N GLY A 23 6.90 -19.66 5.46
CA GLY A 23 5.87 -18.82 6.10
C GLY A 23 6.36 -17.42 6.47
N ARG A 24 7.66 -17.24 6.70
CA ARG A 24 8.25 -15.94 7.06
C ARG A 24 8.49 -15.02 5.85
N SER A 25 8.62 -15.59 4.66
CA SER A 25 8.83 -14.84 3.42
C SER A 25 7.54 -14.26 2.83
N MET A 26 6.37 -14.77 3.21
CA MET A 26 5.08 -14.26 2.71
C MET A 26 4.46 -13.16 3.57
N SER A 27 5.04 -12.87 4.73
CA SER A 27 4.51 -11.87 5.67
C SER A 27 5.02 -10.44 5.45
N LEU A 28 5.90 -10.20 4.46
CA LEU A 28 6.48 -8.87 4.23
C LEU A 28 5.80 -8.05 3.11
N ALA A 29 4.76 -8.56 2.47
CA ALA A 29 4.44 -8.10 1.13
C ALA A 29 3.20 -7.23 0.96
N MET A 30 2.35 -6.99 1.95
CA MET A 30 1.23 -6.08 1.73
C MET A 30 0.83 -5.35 3.01
N GLN A 31 1.28 -4.12 3.13
CA GLN A 31 0.71 -3.24 4.16
C GLN A 31 -0.57 -2.63 3.60
N ILE A 32 -1.66 -2.79 4.35
CA ILE A 32 -2.94 -2.22 4.01
C ILE A 32 -3.18 -1.03 4.95
N ILE A 33 -3.52 0.11 4.36
CA ILE A 33 -3.99 1.27 5.10
C ILE A 33 -5.48 1.44 4.89
N SER A 34 -6.16 2.01 5.87
CA SER A 34 -7.56 2.42 5.75
C SER A 34 -7.67 3.93 5.62
N VAL A 35 -8.48 4.37 4.66
CA VAL A 35 -8.81 5.77 4.42
C VAL A 35 -10.28 5.95 4.75
N GLN A 36 -10.55 6.59 5.86
CA GLN A 36 -11.91 6.79 6.36
C GLN A 36 -12.39 8.20 6.08
N GLN A 37 -13.52 8.29 5.36
CA GLN A 37 -14.26 9.52 5.16
C GLN A 37 -15.71 9.31 5.59
N ASN A 38 -16.16 10.01 6.64
CA ASN A 38 -17.45 9.80 7.25
C ASN A 38 -17.66 8.32 7.66
N LYS A 39 -18.64 7.64 7.04
CA LYS A 39 -18.95 6.22 7.25
C LYS A 39 -18.35 5.30 6.17
N GLN A 40 -17.62 5.86 5.21
CA GLN A 40 -17.00 5.10 4.13
C GLN A 40 -15.55 4.81 4.47
N ILE A 41 -15.10 3.61 4.18
CA ILE A 41 -13.72 3.18 4.37
C ILE A 41 -13.23 2.61 3.05
N LEU A 42 -12.14 3.16 2.56
CA LEU A 42 -11.37 2.63 1.44
C LEU A 42 -10.11 1.96 1.97
N TYR A 43 -9.72 0.86 1.38
CA TYR A 43 -8.47 0.19 1.67
C TYR A 43 -7.49 0.38 0.53
N ILE A 44 -6.24 0.62 0.89
CA ILE A 44 -5.14 0.81 -0.06
C ILE A 44 -4.03 -0.17 0.31
N THR A 45 -3.60 -0.99 -0.64
CA THR A 45 -2.36 -1.77 -0.50
C THR A 45 -1.19 -0.87 -0.81
N LEU A 46 -0.11 -0.99 -0.03
CA LEU A 46 1.10 -0.20 -0.24
C LEU A 46 2.22 -1.07 -0.81
N GLU A 47 2.96 -0.47 -1.73
CA GLU A 47 4.18 -1.03 -2.30
C GLU A 47 5.33 -1.04 -1.28
N ASP A 48 6.22 -2.02 -1.34
CA ASP A 48 7.40 -2.08 -0.49
C ASP A 48 8.55 -1.22 -1.05
N ASN A 49 8.44 0.10 -0.93
CA ASN A 49 9.47 1.05 -1.32
C ASN A 49 9.76 2.07 -0.21
N SER A 50 10.80 2.89 -0.40
CA SER A 50 11.21 3.88 0.60
C SER A 50 10.14 4.92 0.89
N ALA A 51 9.41 5.37 -0.12
CA ALA A 51 8.37 6.37 0.02
C ALA A 51 7.16 5.84 0.81
N SER A 52 6.74 4.60 0.54
CA SER A 52 5.66 3.95 1.30
C SER A 52 6.04 3.72 2.76
N LYS A 53 7.30 3.35 3.04
CA LYS A 53 7.80 3.21 4.42
C LYS A 53 7.74 4.54 5.18
N ASP A 54 8.20 5.62 4.55
CA ASP A 54 8.14 6.96 5.14
C ASP A 54 6.69 7.46 5.33
N PHE A 55 5.79 7.11 4.40
CA PHE A 55 4.37 7.40 4.54
C PHE A 55 3.76 6.69 5.75
N ILE A 56 4.01 5.38 5.87
CA ILE A 56 3.53 4.57 7.00
C ILE A 56 4.07 5.07 8.34
N ALA A 57 5.31 5.58 8.37
CA ALA A 57 5.92 6.12 9.58
C ALA A 57 5.24 7.42 10.07
N GLN A 58 4.48 8.11 9.21
CA GLN A 58 3.72 9.29 9.56
C GLN A 58 2.30 8.99 10.08
N LEU A 59 1.81 7.75 9.93
CA LEU A 59 0.47 7.38 10.36
C LEU A 59 0.33 7.33 11.89
N PRO A 60 -0.84 7.71 12.47
CA PRO A 60 -2.06 8.11 11.79
C PRO A 60 -2.00 9.54 11.25
N LEU A 61 -2.69 9.81 10.13
CA LEU A 61 -2.79 11.13 9.53
C LEU A 61 -4.26 11.55 9.38
N GLU A 62 -4.52 12.83 9.57
CA GLU A 62 -5.76 13.48 9.14
C GLU A 62 -5.40 14.47 8.04
N LEU A 63 -5.93 14.24 6.85
CA LEU A 63 -5.61 15.03 5.66
C LEU A 63 -6.89 15.60 5.05
N GLU A 64 -6.78 16.78 4.49
CA GLU A 64 -7.82 17.39 3.68
C GLU A 64 -7.49 17.19 2.20
N PHE A 65 -8.36 16.47 1.52
CA PHE A 65 -8.25 16.20 0.10
C PHE A 65 -9.07 17.18 -0.71
N SER A 66 -8.54 17.61 -1.83
CA SER A 66 -9.22 18.42 -2.84
C SER A 66 -9.19 17.75 -4.20
N ASP A 67 -10.07 18.17 -5.08
CA ASP A 67 -10.07 17.73 -6.47
C ASP A 67 -8.99 18.48 -7.26
N TYR A 68 -8.26 17.76 -8.09
CA TYR A 68 -7.30 18.37 -9.00
C TYR A 68 -7.56 17.92 -10.45
N ALA A 69 -7.69 18.90 -11.33
CA ALA A 69 -7.89 18.74 -12.77
C ALA A 69 -9.07 17.83 -13.19
N ASN A 70 -10.01 17.52 -12.29
CA ASN A 70 -11.07 16.51 -12.46
C ASN A 70 -10.52 15.11 -12.83
N LYS A 71 -9.37 14.74 -12.23
CA LYS A 71 -8.69 13.47 -12.52
C LYS A 71 -8.13 12.77 -11.28
N GLU A 72 -7.92 13.52 -10.22
CA GLU A 72 -7.29 13.01 -9.01
C GLU A 72 -7.77 13.75 -7.76
N LYS A 73 -7.73 13.05 -6.63
CA LYS A 73 -7.90 13.64 -5.30
C LYS A 73 -6.52 13.73 -4.66
N ILE A 74 -6.14 14.94 -4.22
CA ILE A 74 -4.80 15.21 -3.67
C ILE A 74 -4.87 15.82 -2.28
N ALA A 75 -3.84 15.55 -1.46
CA ALA A 75 -3.65 16.15 -0.15
C ALA A 75 -2.16 16.36 0.13
N HIS A 76 -1.80 17.48 0.75
CA HIS A 76 -0.41 17.74 1.12
C HIS A 76 -0.03 16.97 2.39
N LEU A 77 1.17 16.40 2.39
CA LEU A 77 1.74 15.74 3.56
C LEU A 77 2.44 16.73 4.49
N PRO A 78 2.42 16.49 5.81
CA PRO A 78 3.17 17.31 6.77
C PRO A 78 4.69 17.14 6.62
N LYS A 79 5.16 16.00 6.08
CA LYS A 79 6.58 15.69 5.83
C LYS A 79 6.75 15.06 4.46
N ALA A 80 7.79 15.51 3.74
CA ALA A 80 8.18 14.90 2.47
C ALA A 80 8.57 13.42 2.66
N LEU A 81 8.33 12.62 1.62
CA LEU A 81 8.73 11.23 1.56
C LEU A 81 10.08 11.08 0.84
N SER A 82 10.84 10.06 1.23
CA SER A 82 12.06 9.68 0.50
C SER A 82 11.70 9.11 -0.86
N VAL A 83 12.33 9.64 -1.90
CA VAL A 83 12.17 9.16 -3.27
C VAL A 83 13.40 8.40 -3.78
N LYS A 84 14.26 7.94 -2.86
CA LYS A 84 15.45 7.18 -3.22
C LYS A 84 15.06 5.85 -3.84
N ASN A 85 15.65 5.55 -4.99
CA ASN A 85 15.45 4.30 -5.72
C ASN A 85 13.97 4.03 -6.08
N THR A 86 13.16 5.07 -6.22
CA THR A 86 11.80 4.95 -6.74
C THR A 86 11.83 5.23 -8.24
N PRO A 87 11.53 4.23 -9.09
CA PRO A 87 11.46 4.46 -10.53
C PRO A 87 10.23 5.30 -10.86
N GLY A 88 10.31 6.05 -11.98
CA GLY A 88 9.11 6.58 -12.61
C GLY A 88 8.18 5.45 -13.07
N TYR A 89 6.89 5.73 -13.17
CA TYR A 89 5.92 4.72 -13.57
C TYR A 89 4.80 5.30 -14.44
N GLU A 90 4.09 4.42 -15.12
CA GLU A 90 2.90 4.72 -15.91
C GLU A 90 1.67 4.67 -15.00
N PRO A 91 1.04 5.82 -14.67
CA PRO A 91 -0.06 5.85 -13.70
C PRO A 91 -1.31 5.14 -14.23
N GLN A 92 -2.01 4.47 -13.33
CA GLN A 92 -3.27 3.78 -13.59
C GLN A 92 -4.37 4.33 -12.69
N ILE A 93 -5.62 4.20 -13.13
CA ILE A 93 -6.79 4.55 -12.31
C ILE A 93 -6.81 3.67 -11.05
N GLY A 94 -7.00 4.30 -9.90
CA GLY A 94 -6.98 3.66 -8.60
C GLY A 94 -5.61 3.65 -7.91
N ASP A 95 -4.56 4.12 -8.59
CA ASP A 95 -3.24 4.21 -7.96
C ASP A 95 -3.21 5.31 -6.91
N PHE A 96 -2.58 4.98 -5.78
CA PHE A 96 -2.18 5.90 -4.73
C PHE A 96 -0.74 6.32 -4.98
N PHE A 97 -0.48 7.59 -5.10
CA PHE A 97 0.80 8.15 -5.51
C PHE A 97 1.30 9.24 -4.56
N TYR A 98 2.59 9.54 -4.67
CA TYR A 98 3.21 10.74 -4.13
C TYR A 98 3.82 11.55 -5.27
N PHE A 99 3.55 12.85 -5.29
CA PHE A 99 4.15 13.77 -6.25
C PHE A 99 5.19 14.63 -5.52
N SER A 100 6.46 14.28 -5.70
CA SER A 100 7.55 14.85 -4.93
C SER A 100 7.76 16.36 -5.12
N PRO A 101 7.51 16.96 -6.31
CA PRO A 101 7.66 18.40 -6.47
C PRO A 101 6.72 19.23 -5.60
N TRP A 102 5.54 18.70 -5.26
CA TRP A 102 4.54 19.40 -4.45
C TRP A 102 4.41 18.85 -3.03
N GLY A 103 5.02 17.71 -2.75
CA GLY A 103 4.91 17.09 -1.43
C GLY A 103 3.50 16.57 -1.10
N ASN A 104 2.71 16.23 -2.11
CA ASN A 104 1.36 15.75 -1.94
C ASN A 104 1.22 14.26 -2.27
N VAL A 105 0.27 13.61 -1.63
CA VAL A 105 -0.24 12.30 -2.03
C VAL A 105 -1.56 12.47 -2.76
N GLY A 106 -1.92 11.47 -3.57
CA GLY A 106 -3.20 11.49 -4.26
C GLY A 106 -3.63 10.13 -4.76
N ILE A 107 -4.86 10.10 -5.27
CA ILE A 107 -5.45 8.92 -5.90
C ILE A 107 -6.01 9.32 -7.24
N PHE A 108 -5.59 8.63 -8.28
CA PHE A 108 -6.12 8.84 -9.63
C PHE A 108 -7.50 8.19 -9.76
N TYR A 109 -8.48 8.95 -10.20
CA TYR A 109 -9.80 8.44 -10.58
C TYR A 109 -10.11 8.61 -12.08
N ASP A 110 -9.18 9.20 -12.82
CA ASP A 110 -9.18 9.26 -14.28
C ASP A 110 -7.75 9.16 -14.80
N LYS A 111 -7.60 8.95 -16.12
CA LYS A 111 -6.32 8.75 -16.77
C LYS A 111 -5.43 9.98 -16.69
N GLN A 112 -4.18 9.75 -16.33
CA GLN A 112 -3.11 10.75 -16.31
C GLN A 112 -1.89 10.22 -17.05
N PRO A 113 -1.13 11.08 -17.76
CA PRO A 113 0.17 10.73 -18.29
C PRO A 113 1.22 10.61 -17.16
N PRO A 114 2.35 9.96 -17.41
CA PRO A 114 3.47 9.96 -16.47
C PRO A 114 4.06 11.37 -16.34
N PHE A 115 4.49 11.71 -15.13
CA PHE A 115 5.20 12.95 -14.82
C PHE A 115 6.47 12.67 -14.04
N GLU A 116 7.50 13.47 -14.28
CA GLU A 116 8.72 13.43 -13.48
C GLU A 116 8.41 13.78 -12.02
N GLY A 117 8.95 12.98 -11.10
CA GLY A 117 8.68 13.14 -9.66
C GLY A 117 7.44 12.42 -9.14
N LEU A 118 6.71 11.73 -10.03
CA LEU A 118 5.60 10.88 -9.63
C LEU A 118 6.12 9.53 -9.10
N VAL A 119 5.68 9.15 -7.91
CA VAL A 119 6.11 7.94 -7.20
C VAL A 119 4.90 7.08 -6.87
N TYR A 120 4.93 5.82 -7.26
CA TYR A 120 3.92 4.85 -6.90
C TYR A 120 4.01 4.47 -5.43
N LEU A 121 2.92 4.62 -4.69
CA LEU A 121 2.82 4.20 -3.29
C LEU A 121 1.98 2.94 -3.11
N GLY A 122 1.01 2.75 -3.97
CA GLY A 122 0.09 1.63 -3.82
C GLY A 122 -1.18 1.77 -4.65
N LYS A 123 -2.21 1.01 -4.30
CA LYS A 123 -3.46 0.96 -5.07
C LYS A 123 -4.67 0.71 -4.19
N ILE A 124 -5.81 1.28 -4.57
CA ILE A 124 -7.10 0.96 -3.95
C ILE A 124 -7.38 -0.55 -4.11
N VAL A 125 -7.77 -1.16 -3.00
CA VAL A 125 -8.29 -2.53 -2.99
C VAL A 125 -9.79 -2.49 -3.25
N ASP A 126 -10.21 -3.08 -4.36
CA ASP A 126 -11.65 -3.31 -4.59
C ASP A 126 -12.12 -4.45 -3.68
N SER A 127 -13.00 -4.13 -2.75
CA SER A 127 -13.58 -5.11 -1.83
C SER A 127 -14.78 -5.86 -2.43
N GLY A 128 -15.09 -5.64 -3.71
CA GLY A 128 -16.23 -6.23 -4.40
C GLY A 128 -17.62 -5.75 -3.92
N LYS A 129 -17.64 -4.82 -2.97
CA LYS A 129 -18.87 -4.20 -2.43
C LYS A 129 -19.07 -2.75 -2.82
N SER A 130 -18.02 -2.07 -3.23
CA SER A 130 -18.05 -0.69 -3.70
C SER A 130 -16.82 -0.42 -4.57
N ASP A 131 -17.03 0.23 -5.69
CA ASP A 131 -15.94 0.76 -6.49
C ASP A 131 -15.38 2.00 -5.77
N GLY A 132 -14.22 1.82 -5.11
CA GLY A 132 -13.56 2.88 -4.35
C GLY A 132 -13.18 4.08 -5.22
N VAL A 133 -12.88 3.85 -6.48
CA VAL A 133 -12.59 4.89 -7.46
C VAL A 133 -13.85 5.71 -7.75
N GLU A 134 -14.98 5.05 -7.96
CA GLU A 134 -16.24 5.72 -8.23
C GLU A 134 -16.74 6.53 -7.01
N ILE A 135 -16.51 6.02 -5.80
CA ILE A 135 -16.76 6.78 -4.56
C ILE A 135 -15.97 8.08 -4.57
N LEU A 136 -14.65 8.03 -4.82
CA LEU A 136 -13.79 9.21 -4.84
C LEU A 136 -14.19 10.21 -5.91
N LYS A 137 -14.50 9.73 -7.11
CA LYS A 137 -14.96 10.55 -8.24
C LYS A 137 -16.25 11.32 -7.94
N ASN A 138 -17.12 10.73 -7.13
CA ASN A 138 -18.42 11.34 -6.78
C ASN A 138 -18.35 12.32 -5.62
N ILE A 139 -17.27 12.34 -4.84
CA ILE A 139 -17.09 13.34 -3.78
C ILE A 139 -16.83 14.71 -4.43
N LYS A 140 -17.66 15.68 -4.08
CA LYS A 140 -17.55 17.07 -4.54
C LYS A 140 -16.99 17.95 -3.43
N GLY A 141 -16.13 18.91 -3.82
CA GLY A 141 -15.47 19.80 -2.89
C GLY A 141 -14.37 19.12 -2.05
N ASP A 142 -13.84 19.87 -1.10
CA ASP A 142 -12.82 19.39 -0.20
C ASP A 142 -13.41 18.46 0.86
N PHE A 143 -12.66 17.45 1.28
CA PHE A 143 -13.10 16.49 2.27
C PHE A 143 -11.96 16.01 3.14
N ARG A 144 -12.25 15.72 4.41
CA ARG A 144 -11.28 15.20 5.36
C ARG A 144 -11.33 13.69 5.44
N VAL A 145 -10.16 13.10 5.55
CA VAL A 145 -9.99 11.68 5.77
C VAL A 145 -9.05 11.43 6.96
N LYS A 146 -9.31 10.34 7.66
CA LYS A 146 -8.38 9.77 8.62
C LYS A 146 -7.73 8.54 7.99
N ILE A 147 -6.40 8.50 8.00
CA ILE A 147 -5.63 7.39 7.45
C ILE A 147 -4.94 6.67 8.60
N THR A 148 -5.14 5.36 8.68
CA THR A 148 -4.55 4.50 9.72
C THR A 148 -4.01 3.21 9.11
N LYS A 149 -3.19 2.49 9.88
CA LYS A 149 -2.77 1.12 9.57
C LYS A 149 -3.91 0.17 9.78
#